data_a907b411af5ccbf8942b6d1cd11ab6f1
#
_entry.id   a907b411af5ccbf8942b6d1cd11ab6f1
#
_cell.length_a   1.000
_cell.length_b   1.000
_cell.length_c   1.000
_cell.angle_alpha   90.00
_cell.angle_beta   90.00
_cell.angle_gamma   90.00
#
_symmetry.space_group_name_H-M   'P 1'
#
loop_
_entity.id
_entity.type
_entity.pdbx_description
1 polymer ?
#
loop_
_entity_poly.entity_id
_entity_poly.type
_entity_poly.pdbx_seq_one_letter_code
_entity_poly.pdbx_strand_id
1 'polypeptide(L)'
;MKRNILLISLLVLVSFGSSAQQKITDVLQMQTRVTDGAVVIHQDERLYRMLGSFSSQDYDDQVHIMGYRLQIYAGNNTRSSRDQALSAAATLRSHFPDIPIYTEFQAPRWVCRAGDYRTQEEADQALREIKKLGLFREITILPNQLININR
;
A
#
# COMPACT_ATOMS: atom_id res chain seq x y z
N MET A 1 25.66 18.92 -47.59
CA MET A 1 24.19 19.12 -47.47
C MET A 1 23.50 17.99 -46.69
N LYS A 2 23.73 16.71 -46.97
CA LYS A 2 23.06 15.58 -46.26
C LYS A 2 23.30 15.55 -44.72
N ARG A 3 24.51 15.93 -44.24
CA ARG A 3 24.88 15.94 -42.81
C ARG A 3 24.13 17.00 -42.01
N ASN A 4 23.83 18.16 -42.59
CA ASN A 4 23.10 19.24 -41.95
C ASN A 4 21.59 18.97 -41.87
N ILE A 5 21.04 18.23 -42.85
CA ILE A 5 19.64 17.79 -42.85
C ILE A 5 19.41 16.76 -41.73
N LEU A 6 20.39 15.87 -41.48
CA LEU A 6 20.32 14.86 -40.43
C LEU A 6 20.36 15.48 -39.02
N LEU A 7 21.15 16.56 -38.83
CA LEU A 7 21.20 17.31 -37.57
C LEU A 7 19.91 18.08 -37.29
N ILE A 8 19.30 18.66 -38.34
CA ILE A 8 18.01 19.36 -38.23
C ILE A 8 16.88 18.37 -37.92
N SER A 9 16.88 17.19 -38.52
CA SER A 9 15.93 16.10 -38.25
C SER A 9 16.05 15.59 -36.82
N LEU A 10 17.26 15.47 -36.26
CA LEU A 10 17.49 15.07 -34.89
C LEU A 10 17.00 16.12 -33.89
N LEU A 11 17.14 17.42 -34.20
CA LEU A 11 16.69 18.51 -33.33
C LEU A 11 15.16 18.59 -33.23
N VAL A 12 14.43 18.24 -34.30
CA VAL A 12 12.95 18.23 -34.31
C VAL A 12 12.38 17.06 -33.49
N LEU A 13 13.09 15.94 -33.40
CA LEU A 13 12.63 14.76 -32.62
C LEU A 13 12.70 14.96 -31.11
N VAL A 14 13.52 15.90 -30.61
CA VAL A 14 13.67 16.18 -29.17
C VAL A 14 12.52 17.04 -28.63
N SER A 15 11.74 17.68 -29.47
CA SER A 15 10.70 18.64 -29.08
C SER A 15 9.36 18.03 -28.64
N PHE A 16 9.16 16.71 -28.70
CA PHE A 16 7.87 16.06 -28.43
C PHE A 16 7.73 15.45 -27.03
N GLY A 17 8.62 15.75 -26.10
CA GLY A 17 8.69 15.11 -24.78
C GLY A 17 8.22 15.90 -23.56
N SER A 18 7.51 17.03 -23.73
CA SER A 18 7.03 17.81 -22.57
C SER A 18 5.56 17.53 -22.27
N SER A 19 5.28 16.42 -21.57
CA SER A 19 4.00 16.25 -20.88
C SER A 19 3.96 17.19 -19.68
N ALA A 20 3.37 18.37 -19.85
CA ALA A 20 3.09 19.27 -18.75
C ALA A 20 2.08 18.60 -17.82
N GLN A 21 2.48 18.21 -16.62
CA GLN A 21 1.59 17.73 -15.58
C GLN A 21 0.62 18.84 -15.19
N GLN A 22 -0.63 18.73 -15.61
CA GLN A 22 -1.68 19.66 -15.20
C GLN A 22 -2.05 19.38 -13.75
N LYS A 23 -2.09 20.46 -12.95
CA LYS A 23 -2.54 20.37 -11.55
C LYS A 23 -4.04 20.06 -11.51
N ILE A 24 -4.47 19.18 -10.61
CA ILE A 24 -5.88 18.80 -10.41
C ILE A 24 -6.77 20.04 -10.21
N THR A 25 -6.25 21.07 -9.53
CA THR A 25 -6.95 22.34 -9.31
C THR A 25 -7.27 23.08 -10.61
N ASP A 26 -6.36 23.04 -11.59
CA ASP A 26 -6.56 23.71 -12.89
C ASP A 26 -7.59 22.95 -13.75
N VAL A 27 -7.60 21.61 -13.66
CA VAL A 27 -8.58 20.75 -14.35
C VAL A 27 -9.99 20.98 -13.78
N LEU A 28 -10.14 21.09 -12.45
CA LEU A 28 -11.43 21.36 -11.81
C LEU A 28 -11.95 22.76 -12.13
N GLN A 29 -11.08 23.77 -12.20
CA GLN A 29 -11.46 25.12 -12.62
C GLN A 29 -11.85 25.20 -14.11
N MET A 30 -11.25 24.39 -14.98
CA MET A 30 -11.63 24.31 -16.38
C MET A 30 -12.99 23.60 -16.59
N GLN A 31 -13.28 22.54 -15.85
CA GLN A 31 -14.57 21.82 -15.97
C GLN A 31 -15.77 22.68 -15.52
N THR A 32 -15.56 23.61 -14.59
CA THR A 32 -16.65 24.45 -14.07
C THR A 32 -17.10 25.55 -15.04
N ARG A 33 -16.36 25.81 -16.11
CA ARG A 33 -16.75 26.81 -17.12
C ARG A 33 -17.88 26.40 -18.05
N VAL A 34 -18.31 25.12 -17.99
CA VAL A 34 -19.33 24.55 -18.90
C VAL A 34 -20.73 24.51 -18.28
N THR A 35 -20.85 24.70 -16.97
CA THR A 35 -22.13 24.71 -16.24
C THR A 35 -22.21 25.91 -15.32
N ASP A 36 -23.37 26.53 -15.19
CA ASP A 36 -23.72 27.82 -14.54
C ASP A 36 -23.29 28.04 -13.07
N GLY A 37 -22.13 27.54 -12.65
CA GLY A 37 -21.58 27.74 -11.32
C GLY A 37 -20.05 27.83 -11.36
N ALA A 38 -19.46 28.95 -10.96
CA ALA A 38 -18.00 29.07 -10.79
C ALA A 38 -17.59 28.60 -9.40
N VAL A 39 -16.84 27.49 -9.32
CA VAL A 39 -16.17 27.10 -8.08
C VAL A 39 -14.83 27.84 -7.98
N VAL A 40 -14.73 28.76 -7.02
CA VAL A 40 -13.47 29.46 -6.70
C VAL A 40 -12.90 28.81 -5.46
N ILE A 41 -11.76 28.13 -5.61
CA ILE A 41 -11.04 27.51 -4.51
C ILE A 41 -10.10 28.55 -3.88
N HIS A 42 -10.47 29.08 -2.71
CA HIS A 42 -9.60 29.94 -1.92
C HIS A 42 -8.73 29.11 -1.00
N GLN A 43 -7.47 28.92 -1.35
CA GLN A 43 -6.51 28.20 -0.51
C GLN A 43 -5.21 29.00 -0.35
N ASP A 44 -4.48 28.75 0.75
CA ASP A 44 -3.19 29.37 1.00
C ASP A 44 -2.18 29.00 -0.11
N GLU A 45 -1.41 29.97 -0.57
CA GLU A 45 -0.36 29.82 -1.59
C GLU A 45 0.67 28.75 -1.23
N ARG A 46 0.88 28.48 0.06
CA ARG A 46 1.75 27.40 0.54
C ARG A 46 1.16 26.02 0.23
N LEU A 47 -0.15 25.86 0.44
CA LEU A 47 -0.87 24.63 0.07
C LEU A 47 -0.86 24.42 -1.44
N TYR A 48 -1.09 25.49 -2.21
CA TYR A 48 -1.04 25.42 -3.69
C TYR A 48 0.33 24.97 -4.22
N ARG A 49 1.42 25.43 -3.58
CA ARG A 49 2.78 24.97 -3.94
C ARG A 49 3.06 23.52 -3.54
N MET A 50 2.51 23.07 -2.43
CA MET A 50 2.66 21.67 -1.97
C MET A 50 1.90 20.68 -2.86
N LEU A 51 0.70 21.02 -3.32
CA LEU A 51 -0.10 20.18 -4.23
C LEU A 51 0.56 19.91 -5.60
N GLY A 52 1.55 20.72 -5.99
CA GLY A 52 2.30 20.54 -7.24
C GLY A 52 3.64 19.80 -7.10
N SER A 53 4.05 19.47 -5.88
CA SER A 53 5.36 18.85 -5.60
C SER A 53 5.33 17.33 -5.46
N PHE A 54 4.15 16.73 -5.40
CA PHE A 54 4.02 15.26 -5.38
C PHE A 54 4.06 14.73 -6.81
N SER A 55 5.19 14.12 -7.19
CA SER A 55 5.24 13.36 -8.44
C SER A 55 4.45 12.07 -8.24
N SER A 56 3.67 11.68 -9.23
CA SER A 56 2.93 10.41 -9.23
C SER A 56 3.83 9.17 -9.17
N GLN A 57 5.15 9.33 -9.23
CA GLN A 57 6.12 8.25 -9.13
C GLN A 57 6.46 7.83 -7.70
N ASP A 58 6.17 8.66 -6.68
CA ASP A 58 6.44 8.37 -5.26
C ASP A 58 5.20 7.90 -4.50
N TYR A 59 4.06 7.79 -5.17
CA TYR A 59 2.88 7.16 -4.56
C TYR A 59 3.06 5.64 -4.68
N ASP A 60 3.61 5.05 -3.63
CA ASP A 60 3.26 3.68 -3.30
C ASP A 60 1.73 3.69 -3.11
N ASP A 61 1.00 3.14 -4.08
CA ASP A 61 -0.49 3.10 -4.10
C ASP A 61 -1.08 2.32 -2.90
N GLN A 62 -0.24 2.04 -1.90
CA GLN A 62 -0.60 1.33 -0.69
C GLN A 62 -1.17 2.30 0.34
N VAL A 63 -2.49 2.33 0.44
CA VAL A 63 -3.14 3.05 1.53
C VAL A 63 -3.00 2.23 2.81
N HIS A 64 -2.22 2.77 3.74
CA HIS A 64 -2.03 2.18 5.06
C HIS A 64 -3.00 2.80 6.07
N ILE A 65 -3.73 1.97 6.78
CA ILE A 65 -4.60 2.38 7.88
C ILE A 65 -4.32 1.55 9.14
N MET A 66 -4.79 2.04 10.27
CA MET A 66 -4.77 1.23 11.50
C MET A 66 -5.89 0.19 11.45
N GLY A 67 -5.53 -1.06 11.68
CA GLY A 67 -6.46 -2.18 11.64
C GLY A 67 -6.03 -3.30 12.57
N TYR A 68 -6.37 -4.54 12.20
CA TYR A 68 -6.19 -5.74 13.02
C TYR A 68 -5.43 -6.82 12.25
N ARG A 69 -4.58 -7.56 12.95
CA ARG A 69 -3.92 -8.77 12.45
C ARG A 69 -4.08 -9.92 13.43
N LEU A 70 -4.04 -11.15 12.91
CA LEU A 70 -4.00 -12.34 13.73
C LEU A 70 -2.55 -12.73 14.02
N GLN A 71 -2.17 -12.87 15.27
CA GLN A 71 -0.90 -13.47 15.65
C GLN A 71 -1.07 -14.98 15.75
N ILE A 72 -0.40 -15.69 14.84
CA ILE A 72 -0.47 -17.14 14.72
C ILE A 72 0.61 -17.81 15.56
N TYR A 73 1.77 -17.15 15.66
CA TYR A 73 2.91 -17.63 16.42
C TYR A 73 3.71 -16.48 17.01
N ALA A 74 4.22 -16.67 18.21
CA ALA A 74 5.22 -15.81 18.83
C ALA A 74 6.21 -16.66 19.64
N GLY A 75 7.49 -16.60 19.32
CA GLY A 75 8.56 -17.34 20.00
C GLY A 75 9.74 -16.47 20.37
N ASN A 76 10.68 -17.02 21.11
CA ASN A 76 11.88 -16.31 21.58
C ASN A 76 12.88 -16.04 20.44
N ASN A 77 13.98 -15.33 20.74
CA ASN A 77 15.06 -15.10 19.78
C ASN A 77 15.96 -16.35 19.64
N THR A 78 15.42 -17.42 19.08
CA THR A 78 16.16 -18.66 18.79
C THR A 78 15.95 -19.07 17.35
N ARG A 79 16.89 -19.84 16.80
CA ARG A 79 16.77 -20.42 15.45
C ARG A 79 15.52 -21.32 15.35
N SER A 80 15.28 -22.12 16.39
CA SER A 80 14.08 -22.98 16.46
C SER A 80 12.79 -22.17 16.39
N SER A 81 12.70 -21.03 17.10
CA SER A 81 11.51 -20.17 17.04
C SER A 81 11.30 -19.53 15.67
N ARG A 82 12.40 -19.18 14.98
CA ARG A 82 12.33 -18.72 13.59
C ARG A 82 11.78 -19.80 12.68
N ASP A 83 12.29 -21.02 12.78
CA ASP A 83 11.87 -22.14 11.95
C ASP A 83 10.39 -22.51 12.21
N GLN A 84 9.97 -22.41 13.48
CA GLN A 84 8.55 -22.60 13.84
C GLN A 84 7.64 -21.48 13.29
N ALA A 85 8.09 -20.23 13.31
CA ALA A 85 7.34 -19.12 12.71
C ALA A 85 7.17 -19.31 11.19
N LEU A 86 8.24 -19.72 10.49
CA LEU A 86 8.19 -20.01 9.06
C LEU A 86 7.31 -21.24 8.74
N SER A 87 7.36 -22.27 9.56
CA SER A 87 6.50 -23.45 9.43
C SER A 87 5.03 -23.10 9.63
N ALA A 88 4.71 -22.29 10.64
CA ALA A 88 3.35 -21.80 10.86
C ALA A 88 2.84 -20.98 9.65
N ALA A 89 3.70 -20.13 9.09
CA ALA A 89 3.36 -19.36 7.88
C ALA A 89 3.11 -20.27 6.67
N ALA A 90 3.93 -21.30 6.46
CA ALA A 90 3.77 -22.25 5.35
C ALA A 90 2.46 -23.05 5.51
N THR A 91 2.19 -23.54 6.71
CA THR A 91 0.95 -24.28 7.02
C THR A 91 -0.29 -23.39 6.78
N LEU A 92 -0.27 -22.16 7.25
CA LEU A 92 -1.41 -21.25 7.03
C LEU A 92 -1.62 -20.94 5.55
N ARG A 93 -0.54 -20.69 4.80
CA ARG A 93 -0.60 -20.39 3.36
C ARG A 93 -1.17 -21.56 2.53
N SER A 94 -0.93 -22.78 2.93
CA SER A 94 -1.48 -23.95 2.23
C SER A 94 -3.01 -24.08 2.38
N HIS A 95 -3.59 -23.55 3.46
CA HIS A 95 -5.04 -23.61 3.71
C HIS A 95 -5.75 -22.30 3.32
N PHE A 96 -5.05 -21.17 3.40
CA PHE A 96 -5.58 -19.83 3.13
C PHE A 96 -4.61 -19.05 2.25
N PRO A 97 -4.55 -19.33 0.94
CA PRO A 97 -3.60 -18.71 0.02
C PRO A 97 -3.83 -17.19 -0.15
N ASP A 98 -5.06 -16.73 0.05
CA ASP A 98 -5.46 -15.34 -0.14
C ASP A 98 -5.15 -14.45 1.07
N ILE A 99 -4.85 -15.03 2.23
CA ILE A 99 -4.52 -14.27 3.44
C ILE A 99 -3.05 -13.85 3.39
N PRO A 100 -2.75 -12.54 3.50
CA PRO A 100 -1.38 -12.05 3.63
C PRO A 100 -0.73 -12.56 4.92
N ILE A 101 0.52 -13.04 4.83
CA ILE A 101 1.23 -13.63 5.97
C ILE A 101 2.58 -12.95 6.12
N TYR A 102 2.85 -12.47 7.32
CA TYR A 102 4.03 -11.73 7.71
C TYR A 102 4.81 -12.52 8.75
N THR A 103 6.06 -12.87 8.43
CA THR A 103 6.98 -13.52 9.37
C THR A 103 8.18 -12.62 9.56
N GLU A 104 8.36 -12.10 10.76
CA GLU A 104 9.37 -11.10 11.06
C GLU A 104 9.98 -11.31 12.46
N PHE A 105 11.16 -10.75 12.66
CA PHE A 105 11.75 -10.63 13.99
C PHE A 105 11.36 -9.29 14.59
N GLN A 106 10.44 -9.30 15.54
CA GLN A 106 10.11 -8.14 16.35
C GLN A 106 10.74 -8.31 17.74
N ALA A 107 11.87 -7.66 17.94
CA ALA A 107 12.68 -7.84 19.13
C ALA A 107 11.86 -7.83 20.43
N PRO A 108 12.01 -8.79 21.32
CA PRO A 108 12.97 -9.91 21.27
C PRO A 108 12.40 -11.22 20.69
N ARG A 109 11.37 -11.19 19.84
CA ARG A 109 10.60 -12.38 19.45
C ARG A 109 10.52 -12.56 17.93
N TRP A 110 10.51 -13.82 17.49
CA TRP A 110 10.05 -14.20 16.17
C TRP A 110 8.52 -14.29 16.19
N VAL A 111 7.86 -13.60 15.26
CA VAL A 111 6.40 -13.59 15.17
C VAL A 111 5.93 -13.98 13.77
N CYS A 112 4.79 -14.67 13.70
CA CYS A 112 4.05 -14.91 12.48
C CYS A 112 2.66 -14.27 12.65
N ARG A 113 2.32 -13.33 11.76
CA ARG A 113 1.05 -12.63 11.73
C ARG A 113 0.34 -12.88 10.41
N ALA A 114 -0.97 -12.82 10.41
CA ALA A 114 -1.80 -13.06 9.24
C ALA A 114 -2.98 -12.11 9.16
N GLY A 115 -3.32 -11.76 7.93
CA GLY A 115 -4.45 -10.91 7.57
C GLY A 115 -4.19 -9.42 7.75
N ASP A 116 -4.94 -8.66 6.99
CA ASP A 116 -5.05 -7.21 7.09
C ASP A 116 -6.54 -6.89 7.20
N TYR A 117 -7.06 -6.88 8.43
CA TYR A 117 -8.48 -6.70 8.71
C TYR A 117 -8.77 -5.26 9.15
N ARG A 118 -9.81 -4.66 8.58
CA ARG A 118 -10.20 -3.28 8.89
C ARG A 118 -10.93 -3.18 10.22
N THR A 119 -11.72 -4.20 10.53
CA THR A 119 -12.53 -4.25 11.73
C THR A 119 -12.19 -5.45 12.60
N GLN A 120 -12.57 -5.38 13.87
CA GLN A 120 -12.40 -6.49 14.80
C GLN A 120 -13.28 -7.67 14.41
N GLU A 121 -14.48 -7.40 13.89
CA GLU A 121 -15.45 -8.41 13.47
C GLU A 121 -14.90 -9.28 12.32
N GLU A 122 -14.24 -8.65 11.34
CA GLU A 122 -13.54 -9.36 10.25
C GLU A 122 -12.42 -10.26 10.80
N ALA A 123 -11.62 -9.73 11.73
CA ALA A 123 -10.54 -10.49 12.37
C ALA A 123 -11.09 -11.65 13.20
N ASP A 124 -12.20 -11.46 13.93
CA ASP A 124 -12.87 -12.51 14.70
C ASP A 124 -13.46 -13.61 13.83
N GLN A 125 -14.00 -13.27 12.66
CA GLN A 125 -14.48 -14.25 11.68
C GLN A 125 -13.33 -15.11 11.19
N ALA A 126 -12.25 -14.51 10.72
CA ALA A 126 -11.07 -15.21 10.22
C ALA A 126 -10.42 -16.06 11.33
N LEU A 127 -10.35 -15.55 12.57
CA LEU A 127 -9.85 -16.31 13.71
C LEU A 127 -10.66 -17.57 13.95
N ARG A 128 -12.00 -17.52 13.87
CA ARG A 128 -12.86 -18.70 14.01
C ARG A 128 -12.61 -19.73 12.92
N GLU A 129 -12.42 -19.29 11.68
CA GLU A 129 -12.14 -20.17 10.54
C GLU A 129 -10.78 -20.89 10.70
N ILE A 130 -9.74 -20.12 11.07
CA ILE A 130 -8.42 -20.71 11.27
C ILE A 130 -8.40 -21.64 12.49
N LYS A 131 -9.12 -21.31 13.56
CA LYS A 131 -9.24 -22.18 14.74
C LYS A 131 -9.93 -23.52 14.45
N LYS A 132 -10.87 -23.59 13.49
CA LYS A 132 -11.53 -24.84 13.08
C LYS A 132 -10.55 -25.88 12.56
N LEU A 133 -9.41 -25.46 12.02
CA LEU A 133 -8.37 -26.39 11.54
C LEU A 133 -7.67 -27.12 12.69
N GLY A 134 -7.67 -26.59 13.90
CA GLY A 134 -6.98 -27.18 15.05
C GLY A 134 -5.46 -27.26 14.96
N LEU A 135 -4.85 -26.59 13.98
CA LEU A 135 -3.42 -26.67 13.65
C LEU A 135 -2.55 -25.74 14.51
N PHE A 136 -3.13 -24.67 15.05
CA PHE A 136 -2.43 -23.65 15.80
C PHE A 136 -2.86 -23.67 17.26
N ARG A 137 -1.88 -23.66 18.16
CA ARG A 137 -2.12 -23.78 19.60
C ARG A 137 -2.81 -22.56 20.19
N GLU A 138 -2.43 -21.38 19.75
CA GLU A 138 -2.95 -20.12 20.24
C GLU A 138 -2.96 -19.09 19.11
N ILE A 139 -4.09 -18.41 18.93
CA ILE A 139 -4.24 -17.33 17.96
C ILE A 139 -4.82 -16.13 18.69
N THR A 140 -4.18 -14.98 18.54
CA THR A 140 -4.58 -13.72 19.20
C THR A 140 -4.83 -12.63 18.18
N ILE A 141 -5.88 -11.83 18.38
CA ILE A 141 -6.12 -10.62 17.58
C ILE A 141 -5.24 -9.49 18.13
N LEU A 142 -4.48 -8.88 17.26
CA LEU A 142 -3.65 -7.71 17.55
C LEU A 142 -4.33 -6.46 16.97
N PRO A 143 -4.78 -5.52 17.81
CA PRO A 143 -5.27 -4.22 17.35
C PRO A 143 -4.11 -3.28 16.97
N ASN A 144 -4.45 -2.13 16.38
CA ASN A 144 -3.53 -1.05 16.05
C ASN A 144 -2.34 -1.49 15.19
N GLN A 145 -2.60 -2.38 14.24
CA GLN A 145 -1.61 -2.78 13.24
C GLN A 145 -1.72 -1.89 12.01
N LEU A 146 -0.58 -1.47 11.46
CA LEU A 146 -0.54 -0.80 10.18
C LEU A 146 -0.82 -1.82 9.09
N ILE A 147 -1.99 -1.74 8.46
CA ILE A 147 -2.44 -2.68 7.41
C ILE A 147 -2.50 -2.00 6.05
N ASN A 148 -2.35 -2.80 5.00
CA ASN A 148 -2.49 -2.36 3.62
C ASN A 148 -3.88 -2.76 3.11
N ILE A 149 -4.67 -1.79 2.60
CA ILE A 149 -6.04 -2.03 2.14
C ILE A 149 -6.19 -2.12 0.63
N ASN A 150 -5.13 -1.87 -0.13
CA ASN A 150 -5.14 -1.89 -1.60
C ASN A 150 -4.66 -3.24 -2.16
N ARG A 151 -5.15 -4.32 -1.59
CA ARG A 151 -4.86 -5.67 -2.07
C ARG A 151 -6.05 -6.35 -2.68
#